data_9f269f42e736194afeeb205bebf0f861
#
_entry.id   9f269f42e736194afeeb205bebf0f861
#
_cell.length_a   1.000
_cell.length_b   1.000
_cell.length_c   1.000
_cell.angle_alpha   90.00
_cell.angle_beta   90.00
_cell.angle_gamma   90.00
#
_symmetry.space_group_name_H-M   'P 1'
#
loop_
_entity.id
_entity.type
_entity.pdbx_description
1 polymer ?
#
loop_
_entity_poly.entity_id
_entity_poly.type
_entity_poly.pdbx_seq_one_letter_code
_entity_poly.pdbx_strand_id
1 'polypeptide(L)'
;MLDLRIQQHFIDSADLHYQVADGLAKPVDAAVQAVLACVTGGGKVLTAGLGASAGLAQYLAGLLVGGFERERPGLSAMALSADAQMATLWPEEQGLASQVRALGHTGDVLFLISSQGSENAMVQAVQAAHERDMSVVALTGHQGGALARQLRETDVHVCVPHERVARIREVQQLVLHCLCDGIDTQLLGEQESY
;
A
#
# COMPACT_ATOMS: atom_id res chain seq x y z
N MET A 1 33.60 -10.91 10.76
CA MET A 1 32.61 -10.19 11.64
C MET A 1 31.52 -9.49 10.83
N LEU A 2 31.85 -8.68 9.79
CA LEU A 2 30.83 -7.98 8.99
C LEU A 2 29.99 -8.93 8.13
N ASP A 3 30.60 -9.94 7.54
CA ASP A 3 29.98 -11.01 6.77
C ASP A 3 28.90 -11.76 7.56
N LEU A 4 29.20 -12.17 8.79
CA LEU A 4 28.23 -12.82 9.68
C LEU A 4 27.05 -11.91 10.01
N ARG A 5 27.31 -10.61 10.20
CA ARG A 5 26.23 -9.63 10.43
C ARG A 5 25.37 -9.45 9.20
N ILE A 6 25.96 -9.42 8.01
CA ILE A 6 25.21 -9.37 6.74
C ILE A 6 24.37 -10.65 6.58
N GLN A 7 24.96 -11.82 6.78
CA GLN A 7 24.24 -13.10 6.73
C GLN A 7 23.05 -13.13 7.70
N GLN A 8 23.22 -12.61 8.92
CA GLN A 8 22.14 -12.55 9.91
C GLN A 8 20.96 -11.69 9.42
N HIS A 9 21.21 -10.58 8.68
CA HIS A 9 20.13 -9.79 8.11
C HIS A 9 19.27 -10.58 7.11
N PHE A 10 19.88 -11.44 6.28
CA PHE A 10 19.13 -12.31 5.37
C PHE A 10 18.29 -13.35 6.12
N ILE A 11 18.89 -13.97 7.16
CA ILE A 11 18.20 -14.95 8.00
C ILE A 11 17.01 -14.31 8.71
N ASP A 12 17.22 -13.18 9.41
CA ASP A 12 16.17 -12.45 10.12
C ASP A 12 15.02 -12.05 9.18
N SER A 13 15.35 -11.68 7.93
CA SER A 13 14.35 -11.33 6.92
C SER A 13 13.54 -12.56 6.49
N ALA A 14 14.20 -13.66 6.15
CA ALA A 14 13.56 -14.90 5.75
C ALA A 14 12.63 -15.45 6.86
N ASP A 15 13.12 -15.44 8.10
CA ASP A 15 12.35 -15.88 9.27
C ASP A 15 11.08 -15.05 9.45
N LEU A 16 11.17 -13.71 9.33
CA LEU A 16 10.00 -12.87 9.44
C LEU A 16 8.99 -13.13 8.31
N HIS A 17 9.43 -13.24 7.06
CA HIS A 17 8.55 -13.54 5.94
C HIS A 17 7.78 -14.84 6.17
N TYR A 18 8.47 -15.88 6.65
CA TYR A 18 7.84 -17.16 6.97
C TYR A 18 6.81 -17.02 8.11
N GLN A 19 7.16 -16.32 9.20
CA GLN A 19 6.29 -16.15 10.36
C GLN A 19 4.99 -15.40 10.06
N VAL A 20 5.03 -14.41 9.15
CA VAL A 20 3.85 -13.56 8.86
C VAL A 20 3.00 -14.06 7.70
N ALA A 21 3.48 -15.03 6.91
CA ALA A 21 2.85 -15.47 5.67
C ALA A 21 1.37 -15.87 5.85
N ASP A 22 1.09 -16.73 6.82
CA ASP A 22 -0.28 -17.20 7.09
C ASP A 22 -1.20 -16.06 7.54
N GLY A 23 -0.71 -15.20 8.44
CA GLY A 23 -1.48 -14.08 8.98
C GLY A 23 -1.77 -12.98 7.98
N LEU A 24 -0.91 -12.80 6.97
CA LEU A 24 -1.07 -11.77 5.95
C LEU A 24 -1.88 -12.24 4.72
N ALA A 25 -2.01 -13.54 4.48
CA ALA A 25 -2.65 -14.07 3.29
C ALA A 25 -4.08 -13.52 3.09
N LYS A 26 -4.94 -13.61 4.11
CA LYS A 26 -6.32 -13.11 4.03
C LYS A 26 -6.43 -11.59 3.88
N PRO A 27 -5.71 -10.76 4.67
CA PRO A 27 -5.70 -9.31 4.46
C PRO A 27 -5.19 -8.89 3.08
N VAL A 28 -4.19 -9.58 2.53
CA VAL A 28 -3.68 -9.30 1.19
C VAL A 28 -4.70 -9.67 0.13
N ASP A 29 -5.36 -10.83 0.24
CA ASP A 29 -6.48 -11.19 -0.65
C ASP A 29 -7.61 -10.14 -0.62
N ALA A 30 -8.01 -9.68 0.57
CA ALA A 30 -8.98 -8.60 0.68
C ALA A 30 -8.53 -7.30 -0.02
N ALA A 31 -7.23 -6.96 0.05
CA ALA A 31 -6.67 -5.83 -0.66
C ALA A 31 -6.69 -6.03 -2.19
N VAL A 32 -6.40 -7.26 -2.68
CA VAL A 32 -6.55 -7.63 -4.09
C VAL A 32 -7.99 -7.40 -4.55
N GLN A 33 -8.98 -7.91 -3.81
CA GLN A 33 -10.39 -7.75 -4.17
C GLN A 33 -10.83 -6.27 -4.18
N ALA A 34 -10.38 -5.47 -3.22
CA ALA A 34 -10.69 -4.03 -3.18
C ALA A 34 -10.13 -3.29 -4.41
N VAL A 35 -8.87 -3.58 -4.79
CA VAL A 35 -8.25 -2.97 -5.97
C VAL A 35 -8.92 -3.46 -7.26
N LEU A 36 -9.22 -4.75 -7.37
CA LEU A 36 -9.92 -5.31 -8.52
C LEU A 36 -11.31 -4.68 -8.72
N ALA A 37 -12.10 -4.59 -7.66
CA ALA A 37 -13.42 -3.97 -7.72
C ALA A 37 -13.32 -2.50 -8.20
N CYS A 38 -12.32 -1.77 -7.71
CA CYS A 38 -12.04 -0.40 -8.13
C CYS A 38 -11.74 -0.31 -9.62
N VAL A 39 -10.72 -1.03 -10.11
CA VAL A 39 -10.23 -0.89 -11.50
C VAL A 39 -11.20 -1.46 -12.52
N THR A 40 -11.91 -2.55 -12.20
CA THR A 40 -12.96 -3.11 -13.07
C THR A 40 -14.23 -2.27 -13.07
N GLY A 41 -14.50 -1.52 -12.00
CA GLY A 41 -15.56 -0.51 -11.91
C GLY A 41 -15.23 0.81 -12.63
N GLY A 42 -14.04 0.93 -13.23
CA GLY A 42 -13.59 2.15 -13.92
C GLY A 42 -12.99 3.21 -12.98
N GLY A 43 -12.75 2.87 -11.72
CA GLY A 43 -12.06 3.71 -10.75
C GLY A 43 -10.54 3.69 -10.91
N LYS A 44 -9.87 4.41 -10.05
CA LYS A 44 -8.40 4.50 -9.98
C LYS A 44 -7.87 4.26 -8.58
N VAL A 45 -6.62 3.84 -8.49
CA VAL A 45 -5.90 3.68 -7.23
C VAL A 45 -5.00 4.89 -6.98
N LEU A 46 -5.27 5.64 -5.94
CA LEU A 46 -4.40 6.70 -5.43
C LEU A 46 -3.48 6.08 -4.38
N THR A 47 -2.18 6.01 -4.64
CA THR A 47 -1.21 5.46 -3.69
C THR A 47 -0.51 6.59 -2.94
N ALA A 48 -0.27 6.44 -1.64
CA ALA A 48 0.46 7.43 -0.88
C ALA A 48 1.33 6.80 0.22
N GLY A 49 2.46 7.43 0.46
CA GLY A 49 3.40 7.12 1.53
C GLY A 49 4.21 8.35 1.90
N LEU A 50 4.74 8.40 3.11
CA LEU A 50 5.61 9.47 3.57
C LEU A 50 7.05 8.98 3.80
N GLY A 51 8.01 9.87 3.59
CA GLY A 51 9.43 9.54 3.73
C GLY A 51 9.81 8.36 2.82
N ALA A 52 10.44 7.33 3.38
CA ALA A 52 10.85 6.17 2.59
C ALA A 52 9.67 5.32 2.07
N SER A 53 8.49 5.41 2.68
CA SER A 53 7.29 4.72 2.19
C SER A 53 6.72 5.38 0.91
N ALA A 54 7.09 6.63 0.61
CA ALA A 54 6.72 7.28 -0.65
C ALA A 54 7.29 6.52 -1.86
N GLY A 55 8.50 5.97 -1.75
CA GLY A 55 9.09 5.13 -2.80
C GLY A 55 8.27 3.86 -3.06
N LEU A 56 7.77 3.19 -2.02
CA LEU A 56 6.89 2.03 -2.17
C LEU A 56 5.53 2.40 -2.79
N ALA A 57 4.99 3.57 -2.46
CA ALA A 57 3.75 4.07 -3.06
C ALA A 57 3.93 4.35 -4.57
N GLN A 58 5.04 4.99 -4.97
CA GLN A 58 5.39 5.19 -6.37
C GLN A 58 5.62 3.87 -7.10
N TYR A 59 6.30 2.92 -6.45
CA TYR A 59 6.55 1.59 -6.99
C TYR A 59 5.23 0.85 -7.26
N LEU A 60 4.30 0.82 -6.31
CA LEU A 60 2.99 0.21 -6.50
C LEU A 60 2.22 0.85 -7.66
N ALA A 61 2.16 2.18 -7.73
CA ALA A 61 1.49 2.87 -8.85
C ALA A 61 2.14 2.49 -10.19
N GLY A 62 3.48 2.40 -10.23
CA GLY A 62 4.22 1.95 -11.41
C GLY A 62 3.87 0.53 -11.83
N LEU A 63 3.78 -0.42 -10.89
CA LEU A 63 3.41 -1.81 -11.15
C LEU A 63 1.96 -1.94 -11.67
N LEU A 64 1.04 -1.15 -11.11
CA LEU A 64 -0.36 -1.15 -11.58
C LEU A 64 -0.48 -0.61 -13.00
N VAL A 65 0.21 0.49 -13.33
CA VAL A 65 0.18 1.11 -14.66
C VAL A 65 0.98 0.30 -15.69
N GLY A 66 2.18 -0.15 -15.34
CA GLY A 66 3.12 -0.79 -16.26
C GLY A 66 2.98 -2.31 -16.38
N GLY A 67 2.30 -2.96 -15.45
CA GLY A 67 2.28 -4.42 -15.29
C GLY A 67 3.34 -4.90 -14.29
N PHE A 68 3.12 -6.08 -13.73
CA PHE A 68 4.07 -6.73 -12.82
C PHE A 68 4.94 -7.73 -13.60
N GLU A 69 4.66 -9.02 -13.59
CA GLU A 69 5.43 -10.04 -14.31
C GLU A 69 4.75 -10.49 -15.61
N ARG A 70 3.56 -9.97 -15.92
CA ARG A 70 2.73 -10.34 -17.07
C ARG A 70 2.36 -9.12 -17.88
N GLU A 71 2.30 -9.27 -19.20
CA GLU A 71 1.74 -8.24 -20.08
C GLU A 71 0.22 -8.14 -19.90
N ARG A 72 -0.25 -6.92 -19.63
CA ARG A 72 -1.67 -6.55 -19.59
C ARG A 72 -1.87 -5.07 -19.88
N PRO A 73 -3.08 -4.63 -20.20
CA PRO A 73 -3.40 -3.21 -20.20
C PRO A 73 -3.11 -2.57 -18.84
N GLY A 74 -2.60 -1.33 -18.85
CA GLY A 74 -2.33 -0.58 -17.64
C GLY A 74 -3.60 -0.36 -16.81
N LEU A 75 -3.49 -0.51 -15.48
CA LEU A 75 -4.55 -0.18 -14.54
C LEU A 75 -4.42 1.28 -14.10
N SER A 76 -5.55 1.95 -13.91
CA SER A 76 -5.57 3.37 -13.54
C SER A 76 -5.04 3.56 -12.12
N ALA A 77 -3.81 4.03 -11.99
CA ALA A 77 -3.17 4.30 -10.70
C ALA A 77 -2.25 5.52 -10.77
N MET A 78 -2.09 6.21 -9.66
CA MET A 78 -1.11 7.29 -9.51
C MET A 78 -0.65 7.43 -8.06
N ALA A 79 0.63 7.77 -7.88
CA ALA A 79 1.16 8.11 -6.57
C ALA A 79 0.91 9.58 -6.25
N LEU A 80 0.35 9.84 -5.08
CA LEU A 80 0.23 11.18 -4.54
C LEU A 80 1.60 11.62 -4.00
N SER A 81 1.97 12.87 -4.30
CA SER A 81 3.27 13.42 -3.91
C SER A 81 3.13 14.31 -2.68
N ALA A 82 4.00 14.08 -1.70
CA ALA A 82 4.21 14.99 -0.59
C ALA A 82 5.56 15.74 -0.79
N ASP A 83 5.78 16.26 -2.01
CA ASP A 83 7.02 16.95 -2.38
C ASP A 83 7.13 18.36 -1.75
N ALA A 84 8.34 18.94 -1.89
CA ALA A 84 8.62 20.24 -1.33
C ALA A 84 7.74 21.38 -1.93
N GLN A 85 7.21 21.23 -3.13
CA GLN A 85 6.32 22.24 -3.74
C GLN A 85 4.94 22.19 -3.05
N MET A 86 4.40 21.00 -2.82
CA MET A 86 3.15 20.85 -2.07
C MET A 86 3.29 21.38 -0.63
N ALA A 87 4.45 21.18 0.01
CA ALA A 87 4.71 21.68 1.35
C ALA A 87 4.73 23.22 1.44
N THR A 88 4.97 23.94 0.33
CA THR A 88 4.91 25.40 0.30
C THR A 88 3.49 25.95 0.14
N LEU A 89 2.57 25.15 -0.41
CA LEU A 89 1.19 25.55 -0.69
C LEU A 89 0.22 25.14 0.41
N TRP A 90 0.53 24.06 1.14
CA TRP A 90 -0.32 23.49 2.16
C TRP A 90 0.49 23.16 3.42
N PRO A 91 -0.08 23.28 4.62
CA PRO A 91 0.54 22.68 5.80
C PRO A 91 0.87 21.21 5.53
N GLU A 92 2.03 20.74 5.96
CA GLU A 92 2.55 19.39 5.69
C GLU A 92 1.52 18.29 5.94
N GLU A 93 0.70 18.46 6.98
CA GLU A 93 -0.35 17.51 7.35
C GLU A 93 -1.54 17.46 6.38
N GLN A 94 -1.77 18.51 5.60
CA GLN A 94 -2.95 18.64 4.73
C GLN A 94 -2.69 18.33 3.26
N GLY A 95 -1.43 18.27 2.84
CA GLY A 95 -1.07 18.12 1.43
C GLY A 95 -1.63 16.87 0.78
N LEU A 96 -1.55 15.71 1.45
CA LEU A 96 -2.14 14.46 0.94
C LEU A 96 -3.67 14.51 0.92
N ALA A 97 -4.28 14.98 2.01
CA ALA A 97 -5.75 15.09 2.11
C ALA A 97 -6.33 16.01 1.02
N SER A 98 -5.64 17.10 0.71
CA SER A 98 -6.06 18.03 -0.36
C SER A 98 -6.02 17.38 -1.73
N GLN A 99 -4.98 16.58 -2.03
CA GLN A 99 -4.91 15.82 -3.27
C GLN A 99 -6.01 14.77 -3.36
N VAL A 100 -6.27 14.03 -2.24
CA VAL A 100 -7.37 13.05 -2.19
C VAL A 100 -8.72 13.73 -2.47
N ARG A 101 -9.00 14.87 -1.85
CA ARG A 101 -10.25 15.62 -2.11
C ARG A 101 -10.36 16.10 -3.56
N ALA A 102 -9.25 16.51 -4.17
CA ALA A 102 -9.24 17.03 -5.54
C ALA A 102 -9.37 15.93 -6.60
N LEU A 103 -8.73 14.78 -6.37
CA LEU A 103 -8.55 13.71 -7.37
C LEU A 103 -9.45 12.50 -7.13
N GLY A 104 -9.85 12.26 -5.88
CA GLY A 104 -10.63 11.09 -5.49
C GLY A 104 -12.11 11.21 -5.88
N HIS A 105 -12.68 10.09 -6.30
CA HIS A 105 -14.10 9.95 -6.63
C HIS A 105 -14.66 8.68 -5.97
N THR A 106 -15.96 8.62 -5.85
CA THR A 106 -16.66 7.41 -5.39
C THR A 106 -16.24 6.18 -6.20
N GLY A 107 -15.87 5.11 -5.51
CA GLY A 107 -15.40 3.87 -6.13
C GLY A 107 -13.90 3.80 -6.36
N ASP A 108 -13.15 4.90 -6.14
CA ASP A 108 -11.69 4.86 -6.12
C ASP A 108 -11.16 4.19 -4.85
N VAL A 109 -9.89 3.76 -4.89
CA VAL A 109 -9.17 3.24 -3.73
C VAL A 109 -8.05 4.20 -3.35
N LEU A 110 -7.96 4.56 -2.06
CA LEU A 110 -6.77 5.15 -1.48
C LEU A 110 -5.92 4.05 -0.84
N PHE A 111 -4.73 3.80 -1.42
CA PHE A 111 -3.77 2.82 -0.92
C PHE A 111 -2.65 3.52 -0.14
N LEU A 112 -2.62 3.35 1.16
CA LEU A 112 -1.66 4.00 2.06
C LEU A 112 -0.58 3.02 2.52
N ILE A 113 0.68 3.46 2.50
CA ILE A 113 1.82 2.69 2.97
C ILE A 113 2.55 3.47 4.07
N SER A 114 2.59 2.89 5.26
CA SER A 114 3.31 3.43 6.41
C SER A 114 3.97 2.32 7.21
N SER A 115 5.19 2.53 7.68
CA SER A 115 5.83 1.57 8.59
C SER A 115 5.35 1.66 10.03
N GLN A 116 4.66 2.73 10.43
CA GLN A 116 4.20 2.96 11.80
C GLN A 116 2.69 3.24 11.91
N GLY A 117 2.10 3.84 10.89
CA GLY A 117 0.69 4.22 10.88
C GLY A 117 0.32 5.37 11.85
N SER A 118 1.29 6.19 12.22
CA SER A 118 1.12 7.26 13.23
C SER A 118 1.11 8.66 12.63
N GLU A 119 1.39 8.81 11.34
CA GLU A 119 1.52 10.08 10.65
C GLU A 119 0.16 10.78 10.47
N ASN A 120 0.04 12.00 11.02
CA ASN A 120 -1.21 12.76 11.00
C ASN A 120 -1.69 13.07 9.56
N ALA A 121 -0.76 13.35 8.64
CA ALA A 121 -1.09 13.56 7.24
C ALA A 121 -1.81 12.36 6.60
N MET A 122 -1.43 11.14 6.96
CA MET A 122 -2.12 9.93 6.48
C MET A 122 -3.48 9.75 7.12
N VAL A 123 -3.62 10.05 8.40
CA VAL A 123 -4.92 10.05 9.09
C VAL A 123 -5.89 11.03 8.41
N GLN A 124 -5.44 12.22 8.07
CA GLN A 124 -6.25 13.20 7.33
C GLN A 124 -6.56 12.74 5.90
N ALA A 125 -5.65 12.02 5.24
CA ALA A 125 -5.90 11.44 3.92
C ALA A 125 -7.01 10.36 3.97
N VAL A 126 -7.04 9.53 5.01
CA VAL A 126 -8.14 8.56 5.25
C VAL A 126 -9.47 9.29 5.39
N GLN A 127 -9.52 10.34 6.22
CA GLN A 127 -10.75 11.13 6.40
C GLN A 127 -11.22 11.73 5.08
N ALA A 128 -10.29 12.30 4.29
CA ALA A 128 -10.58 12.85 2.98
C ALA A 128 -11.09 11.79 1.98
N ALA A 129 -10.55 10.56 2.03
CA ALA A 129 -11.03 9.44 1.22
C ALA A 129 -12.47 9.06 1.58
N HIS A 130 -12.76 8.98 2.87
CA HIS A 130 -14.12 8.70 3.35
C HIS A 130 -15.12 9.80 3.01
N GLU A 131 -14.71 11.09 2.99
CA GLU A 131 -15.54 12.22 2.52
C GLU A 131 -15.85 12.12 1.02
N ARG A 132 -15.04 11.41 0.26
CA ARG A 132 -15.16 11.19 -1.19
C ARG A 132 -15.76 9.85 -1.56
N ASP A 133 -16.28 9.08 -0.58
CA ASP A 133 -16.82 7.73 -0.77
C ASP A 133 -15.84 6.77 -1.46
N MET A 134 -14.55 6.89 -1.10
CA MET A 134 -13.50 5.96 -1.51
C MET A 134 -13.33 4.86 -0.49
N SER A 135 -12.87 3.70 -0.93
CA SER A 135 -12.35 2.65 -0.03
C SER A 135 -10.89 2.90 0.31
N VAL A 136 -10.46 2.48 1.50
CA VAL A 136 -9.07 2.60 1.94
C VAL A 136 -8.44 1.24 2.10
N VAL A 137 -7.23 1.07 1.56
CA VAL A 137 -6.33 -0.04 1.87
C VAL A 137 -5.12 0.53 2.61
N ALA A 138 -4.92 0.12 3.85
CA ALA A 138 -3.80 0.59 4.68
C ALA A 138 -2.80 -0.54 4.90
N LEU A 139 -1.62 -0.44 4.30
CA LEU A 139 -0.47 -1.32 4.54
C LEU A 139 0.44 -0.68 5.59
N THR A 140 0.43 -1.25 6.79
CA THR A 140 1.13 -0.67 7.94
C THR A 140 2.12 -1.63 8.57
N GLY A 141 2.83 -1.16 9.58
CA GLY A 141 3.64 -1.98 10.47
C GLY A 141 3.22 -1.82 11.93
N HIS A 142 3.96 -2.42 12.84
CA HIS A 142 3.69 -2.45 14.28
C HIS A 142 2.26 -2.97 14.58
N GLN A 143 1.37 -2.09 14.98
CA GLN A 143 -0.05 -2.37 15.27
C GLN A 143 -0.97 -1.41 14.48
N GLY A 144 -0.44 -0.78 13.41
CA GLY A 144 -1.21 0.13 12.56
C GLY A 144 -1.43 1.54 13.12
N GLY A 145 -1.05 1.79 14.35
CA GLY A 145 -1.03 3.13 14.96
C GLY A 145 -2.38 3.87 14.96
N ALA A 146 -2.33 5.18 14.75
CA ALA A 146 -3.49 6.05 14.64
C ALA A 146 -4.33 5.76 13.39
N LEU A 147 -3.65 5.36 12.31
CA LEU A 147 -4.27 5.09 11.01
C LEU A 147 -5.25 3.91 11.09
N ALA A 148 -4.86 2.81 11.76
CA ALA A 148 -5.74 1.66 11.94
C ALA A 148 -7.07 2.01 12.65
N ARG A 149 -7.05 2.99 13.56
CA ARG A 149 -8.25 3.44 14.29
C ARG A 149 -9.21 4.29 13.45
N GLN A 150 -8.77 4.78 12.29
CA GLN A 150 -9.61 5.56 11.36
C GLN A 150 -10.30 4.70 10.31
N LEU A 151 -9.86 3.45 10.14
CA LEU A 151 -10.41 2.54 9.15
C LEU A 151 -11.84 2.14 9.53
N ARG A 152 -12.70 2.05 8.53
CA ARG A 152 -14.07 1.54 8.61
C ARG A 152 -14.09 0.03 8.36
N GLU A 153 -15.19 -0.61 8.64
CA GLU A 153 -15.38 -2.05 8.36
C GLU A 153 -15.26 -2.40 6.86
N THR A 154 -15.49 -1.43 6.00
CA THR A 154 -15.35 -1.55 4.54
C THR A 154 -13.93 -1.35 4.03
N ASP A 155 -13.02 -0.89 4.88
CA ASP A 155 -11.62 -0.67 4.55
C ASP A 155 -10.79 -1.93 4.81
N VAL A 156 -9.62 -2.01 4.19
CA VAL A 156 -8.72 -3.15 4.35
C VAL A 156 -7.48 -2.73 5.13
N HIS A 157 -7.17 -3.48 6.19
CA HIS A 157 -5.95 -3.29 6.96
C HIS A 157 -5.00 -4.48 6.79
N VAL A 158 -3.85 -4.25 6.17
CA VAL A 158 -2.74 -5.19 6.08
C VAL A 158 -1.64 -4.71 7.03
N CYS A 159 -1.42 -5.42 8.14
CA CYS A 159 -0.49 -4.99 9.17
C CYS A 159 0.66 -5.99 9.34
N VAL A 160 1.89 -5.55 9.14
CA VAL A 160 3.11 -6.34 9.39
C VAL A 160 3.46 -6.24 10.89
N PRO A 161 3.31 -7.32 11.66
CA PRO A 161 3.46 -7.28 13.12
C PRO A 161 4.94 -7.38 13.54
N HIS A 162 5.72 -6.32 13.33
CA HIS A 162 7.14 -6.29 13.68
C HIS A 162 7.58 -4.90 14.15
N GLU A 163 8.67 -4.81 14.95
CA GLU A 163 9.15 -3.56 15.53
C GLU A 163 10.21 -2.85 14.66
N ARG A 164 11.02 -3.61 13.93
CA ARG A 164 12.09 -3.04 13.10
C ARG A 164 11.55 -2.54 11.76
N VAL A 165 11.60 -1.24 11.56
CA VAL A 165 11.12 -0.58 10.33
C VAL A 165 11.73 -1.18 9.06
N ALA A 166 13.01 -1.56 9.06
CA ALA A 166 13.66 -2.19 7.92
C ALA A 166 12.98 -3.52 7.54
N ARG A 167 12.71 -4.37 8.53
CA ARG A 167 12.01 -5.65 8.34
C ARG A 167 10.57 -5.46 7.86
N ILE A 168 9.86 -4.48 8.45
CA ILE A 168 8.50 -4.12 8.01
C ILE A 168 8.48 -3.76 6.52
N ARG A 169 9.41 -2.93 6.06
CA ARG A 169 9.47 -2.50 4.65
C ARG A 169 9.78 -3.62 3.68
N GLU A 170 10.61 -4.59 4.08
CA GLU A 170 10.88 -5.77 3.25
C GLU A 170 9.62 -6.60 3.03
N VAL A 171 8.87 -6.85 4.11
CA VAL A 171 7.58 -7.54 4.01
C VAL A 171 6.56 -6.69 3.24
N GLN A 172 6.49 -5.38 3.47
CA GLN A 172 5.61 -4.49 2.72
C GLN A 172 5.89 -4.57 1.21
N GLN A 173 7.16 -4.59 0.80
CA GLN A 173 7.50 -4.75 -0.62
C GLN A 173 7.01 -6.09 -1.18
N LEU A 174 7.19 -7.19 -0.45
CA LEU A 174 6.66 -8.49 -0.87
C LEU A 174 5.12 -8.48 -0.96
N VAL A 175 4.43 -7.82 -0.02
CA VAL A 175 2.97 -7.65 -0.07
C VAL A 175 2.53 -6.94 -1.35
N LEU A 176 3.28 -5.93 -1.82
CA LEU A 176 2.97 -5.25 -3.09
C LEU A 176 3.12 -6.21 -4.29
N HIS A 177 4.10 -7.11 -4.28
CA HIS A 177 4.26 -8.14 -5.32
C HIS A 177 3.09 -9.13 -5.28
N CYS A 178 2.74 -9.66 -4.09
CA CYS A 178 1.60 -10.55 -3.93
C CYS A 178 0.27 -9.90 -4.36
N LEU A 179 0.11 -8.60 -4.08
CA LEU A 179 -1.06 -7.83 -4.51
C LEU A 179 -1.14 -7.78 -6.05
N CYS A 180 -0.03 -7.45 -6.71
CA CYS A 180 0.01 -7.34 -8.17
C CYS A 180 -0.16 -8.70 -8.84
N ASP A 181 0.49 -9.74 -8.33
CA ASP A 181 0.32 -11.12 -8.81
C ASP A 181 -1.13 -11.60 -8.66
N GLY A 182 -1.75 -11.35 -7.50
CA GLY A 182 -3.15 -11.68 -7.25
C GLY A 182 -4.10 -10.95 -8.21
N ILE A 183 -3.87 -9.66 -8.47
CA ILE A 183 -4.65 -8.88 -9.45
C ILE A 183 -4.47 -9.47 -10.85
N ASP A 184 -3.23 -9.74 -11.27
CA ASP A 184 -2.95 -10.27 -12.61
C ASP A 184 -3.53 -11.68 -12.78
N THR A 185 -3.50 -12.52 -11.76
CA THR A 185 -4.13 -13.85 -11.76
C THR A 185 -5.65 -13.75 -11.90
N GLN A 186 -6.30 -12.83 -11.23
CA GLN A 186 -7.76 -12.65 -11.33
C GLN A 186 -8.18 -12.06 -12.68
N LEU A 187 -7.38 -11.18 -13.28
CA LEU A 187 -7.70 -10.56 -14.56
C LEU A 187 -7.38 -11.47 -15.77
N LEU A 188 -6.31 -12.27 -15.68
CA LEU A 188 -5.75 -13.02 -16.82
C LEU A 188 -5.89 -14.54 -16.68
N GLY A 189 -6.33 -15.04 -15.53
CA GLY A 189 -6.34 -16.46 -15.18
C GLY A 189 -4.99 -16.94 -14.61
N GLU A 190 -4.99 -18.14 -14.04
CA GLU A 190 -3.77 -18.78 -13.53
C GLU A 190 -2.76 -19.04 -14.65
N GLN A 191 -1.47 -18.84 -14.37
CA GLN A 191 -0.41 -19.35 -15.22
C GLN A 191 -0.19 -20.83 -14.90
N GLU A 192 -0.17 -21.67 -15.94
CA GLU A 192 0.40 -23.00 -15.76
C GLU A 192 1.87 -22.87 -15.38
N SER A 193 2.19 -23.30 -14.16
CA SER A 193 3.58 -23.32 -13.68
C SER A 193 4.40 -24.24 -14.57
N TYR A 194 5.39 -23.71 -15.27
CA TYR A 194 6.39 -24.51 -15.99
C TYR A 194 7.41 -25.10 -15.03
#